data_64c8ff9b2d8317f904b9b5c35f97a08a
#
_entry.id   64c8ff9b2d8317f904b9b5c35f97a08a
#
_cell.length_a   1.000
_cell.length_b   1.000
_cell.length_c   1.000
_cell.angle_alpha   90.00
_cell.angle_beta   90.00
_cell.angle_gamma   90.00
#
_symmetry.space_group_name_H-M   'P 1'
#
loop_
_entity.id
_entity.type
_entity.pdbx_description
1 polymer ?
#
loop_
_entity_poly.entity_id
_entity_poly.type
_entity_poly.pdbx_seq_one_letter_code
_entity_poly.pdbx_strand_id
1 'polypeptide(L)'
;MQYNFDEIIERRGTDSVKWDGVQKVWGRNDLLPMWVADMDFRTPPFVMDALRKRLDHAVLGYTFACEEWYTSICNWLHRRHQWDISRDMLTFVPGIVRGQAFALQCFTRPGDKVMVMTPVYHPFFLVTERLGREVVYSPLDLCEGHYHIDFARFSRDIQGCKVLILCNPHNPGGRVWTVDELRRIATVCKDSGTMVISDEIHADLTLPPYKHHPFATVSEDAARISLTFMAPSKAFNMPGLGSSYAIAVSEDIRHRFREFMEAGEFCEGHLLAYIGAAAAYTQGEEWLEQMLAGVSY
;
A
#
# COMPACT_ATOMS: atom_id res chain seq x y z
N MET A 1 -14.25 23.17 3.96
CA MET A 1 -14.35 23.59 2.53
C MET A 1 -15.11 22.52 1.79
N GLN A 2 -16.01 22.86 0.84
CA GLN A 2 -16.70 21.84 0.04
C GLN A 2 -15.87 21.56 -1.22
N TYR A 3 -15.53 20.29 -1.44
CA TYR A 3 -14.81 19.84 -2.64
C TYR A 3 -15.79 19.38 -3.72
N ASN A 4 -15.41 19.56 -4.98
CA ASN A 4 -16.21 19.13 -6.14
C ASN A 4 -15.63 17.82 -6.70
N PHE A 5 -16.39 16.74 -6.56
CA PHE A 5 -16.05 15.42 -7.11
C PHE A 5 -16.84 15.07 -8.38
N ASP A 6 -17.73 15.97 -8.83
CA ASP A 6 -18.52 15.79 -10.06
C ASP A 6 -17.83 16.39 -11.30
N GLU A 7 -16.69 17.06 -11.11
CA GLU A 7 -15.95 17.66 -12.20
C GLU A 7 -15.39 16.61 -13.15
N ILE A 8 -15.74 16.69 -14.43
CA ILE A 8 -15.17 15.82 -15.46
C ILE A 8 -13.84 16.38 -15.91
N ILE A 9 -12.77 15.61 -15.73
CA ILE A 9 -11.41 15.99 -16.11
C ILE A 9 -10.97 15.14 -17.30
N GLU A 10 -10.69 15.80 -18.44
CA GLU A 10 -10.12 15.09 -19.58
C GLU A 10 -8.69 14.64 -19.27
N ARG A 11 -8.46 13.34 -19.38
CA ARG A 11 -7.19 12.70 -19.07
C ARG A 11 -6.52 12.05 -20.29
N ARG A 12 -7.18 12.04 -21.45
CA ARG A 12 -6.57 11.56 -22.70
C ARG A 12 -5.52 12.57 -23.18
N GLY A 13 -4.44 12.05 -23.76
CA GLY A 13 -3.31 12.86 -24.20
C GLY A 13 -2.44 13.39 -23.05
N THR A 14 -2.51 12.77 -21.87
CA THR A 14 -1.68 13.12 -20.71
C THR A 14 -0.72 11.99 -20.29
N ASP A 15 -0.53 11.01 -21.17
CA ASP A 15 0.21 9.77 -20.90
C ASP A 15 -0.39 8.94 -19.74
N SER A 16 -1.69 9.11 -19.48
CA SER A 16 -2.40 8.37 -18.46
C SER A 16 -2.42 6.88 -18.77
N VAL A 17 -1.83 6.05 -17.89
CA VAL A 17 -1.90 4.59 -18.03
C VAL A 17 -3.34 4.12 -18.11
N LYS A 18 -4.23 4.70 -17.29
CA LYS A 18 -5.65 4.35 -17.26
C LYS A 18 -6.38 4.69 -18.55
N TRP A 19 -6.20 5.89 -19.08
CA TRP A 19 -6.95 6.40 -20.23
C TRP A 19 -6.23 6.15 -21.58
N ASP A 20 -4.97 6.54 -21.71
CA ASP A 20 -4.20 6.40 -22.95
C ASP A 20 -3.71 4.96 -23.16
N GLY A 21 -3.60 4.18 -22.05
CA GLY A 21 -3.26 2.77 -22.10
C GLY A 21 -4.32 1.88 -22.73
N VAL A 22 -5.58 2.30 -22.78
CA VAL A 22 -6.71 1.52 -23.35
C VAL A 22 -6.42 1.12 -24.78
N GLN A 23 -6.01 2.08 -25.61
CA GLN A 23 -5.65 1.81 -27.01
C GLN A 23 -4.48 0.82 -27.13
N LYS A 24 -3.48 0.95 -26.27
CA LYS A 24 -2.29 0.08 -26.31
C LYS A 24 -2.61 -1.36 -25.90
N VAL A 25 -3.52 -1.55 -24.95
CA VAL A 25 -3.85 -2.88 -24.40
C VAL A 25 -4.95 -3.58 -25.18
N TRP A 26 -6.01 -2.85 -25.60
CA TRP A 26 -7.19 -3.43 -26.23
C TRP A 26 -7.42 -3.00 -27.68
N GLY A 27 -6.59 -2.15 -28.25
CA GLY A 27 -6.73 -1.66 -29.63
C GLY A 27 -7.98 -0.78 -29.86
N ARG A 28 -8.60 -0.26 -28.80
CA ARG A 28 -9.85 0.52 -28.84
C ARG A 28 -9.73 1.79 -28.02
N ASN A 29 -10.44 2.86 -28.44
CA ASN A 29 -10.45 4.17 -27.76
C ASN A 29 -11.81 4.49 -27.11
N ASP A 30 -12.82 3.68 -27.39
CA ASP A 30 -14.21 3.89 -26.98
C ASP A 30 -14.60 3.17 -25.68
N LEU A 31 -13.65 2.51 -25.03
CA LEU A 31 -13.88 1.83 -23.76
C LEU A 31 -13.79 2.80 -22.58
N LEU A 32 -14.69 2.62 -21.59
CA LEU A 32 -14.60 3.26 -20.30
C LEU A 32 -13.56 2.51 -19.44
N PRO A 33 -12.43 3.12 -19.08
CA PRO A 33 -11.39 2.42 -18.34
C PRO A 33 -11.74 2.30 -16.85
N MET A 34 -11.81 1.04 -16.36
CA MET A 34 -12.02 0.73 -14.94
C MET A 34 -10.97 -0.25 -14.40
N TRP A 35 -9.78 -0.29 -14.99
CA TRP A 35 -8.73 -1.29 -14.74
C TRP A 35 -7.55 -0.80 -13.91
N VAL A 36 -7.35 0.52 -13.81
CA VAL A 36 -6.31 1.14 -12.99
C VAL A 36 -6.96 1.89 -11.85
N ALA A 37 -6.46 1.67 -10.64
CA ALA A 37 -7.02 2.24 -9.42
C ALA A 37 -6.43 3.62 -9.06
N ASP A 38 -6.23 4.50 -10.05
CA ASP A 38 -6.16 5.93 -9.83
C ASP A 38 -7.56 6.55 -10.04
N MET A 39 -7.88 7.58 -9.30
CA MET A 39 -9.17 8.24 -9.39
C MET A 39 -9.21 9.20 -10.58
N ASP A 40 -10.42 9.57 -11.02
CA ASP A 40 -10.63 10.62 -12.00
C ASP A 40 -10.94 11.98 -11.35
N PHE A 41 -10.88 12.06 -10.03
CA PHE A 41 -10.93 13.31 -9.27
C PHE A 41 -9.58 14.04 -9.33
N ARG A 42 -9.61 15.37 -9.14
CA ARG A 42 -8.37 16.15 -8.96
C ARG A 42 -7.61 15.66 -7.74
N THR A 43 -6.29 15.61 -7.86
CA THR A 43 -5.43 15.56 -6.67
C THR A 43 -5.79 16.76 -5.77
N PRO A 44 -5.89 16.56 -4.44
CA PRO A 44 -6.35 17.61 -3.53
C PRO A 44 -5.60 18.93 -3.69
N PRO A 45 -6.29 20.08 -3.61
CA PRO A 45 -5.67 21.39 -3.87
C PRO A 45 -4.49 21.68 -2.94
N PHE A 46 -4.58 21.32 -1.68
CA PHE A 46 -3.49 21.51 -0.71
C PHE A 46 -2.22 20.72 -1.06
N VAL A 47 -2.35 19.56 -1.69
CA VAL A 47 -1.19 18.81 -2.23
C VAL A 47 -0.59 19.57 -3.38
N MET A 48 -1.42 19.99 -4.35
CA MET A 48 -0.95 20.74 -5.52
C MET A 48 -0.28 22.06 -5.15
N ASP A 49 -0.83 22.76 -4.15
CA ASP A 49 -0.28 24.04 -3.68
C ASP A 49 1.06 23.86 -2.94
N ALA A 50 1.19 22.81 -2.15
CA ALA A 50 2.46 22.45 -1.52
C ALA A 50 3.56 22.14 -2.57
N LEU A 51 3.20 21.41 -3.62
CA LEU A 51 4.11 21.09 -4.72
C LEU A 51 4.53 22.36 -5.48
N ARG A 52 3.57 23.24 -5.86
CA ARG A 52 3.85 24.51 -6.52
C ARG A 52 4.79 25.38 -5.69
N LYS A 53 4.45 25.60 -4.42
CA LYS A 53 5.29 26.36 -3.49
C LYS A 53 6.72 25.83 -3.42
N ARG A 54 6.90 24.51 -3.45
CA ARG A 54 8.26 23.93 -3.45
C ARG A 54 8.99 24.15 -4.78
N LEU A 55 8.27 24.10 -5.90
CA LEU A 55 8.84 24.37 -7.23
C LEU A 55 9.24 25.84 -7.41
N ASP A 56 8.57 26.78 -6.73
CA ASP A 56 8.94 28.22 -6.76
C ASP A 56 10.34 28.49 -6.22
N HIS A 57 10.90 27.61 -5.40
CA HIS A 57 12.29 27.66 -4.98
C HIS A 57 13.29 27.46 -6.14
N ALA A 58 12.84 26.87 -7.25
CA ALA A 58 13.56 26.71 -8.53
C ALA A 58 14.90 25.93 -8.45
N VAL A 59 15.23 25.28 -7.34
CA VAL A 59 16.41 24.40 -7.20
C VAL A 59 15.95 22.99 -6.83
N LEU A 60 16.21 22.04 -7.74
CA LEU A 60 15.83 20.61 -7.59
C LEU A 60 17.09 19.80 -7.23
N GLY A 61 17.68 20.13 -6.07
CA GLY A 61 18.86 19.42 -5.55
C GLY A 61 18.48 18.15 -4.77
N TYR A 62 19.49 17.42 -4.32
CA TYR A 62 19.30 16.29 -3.40
C TYR A 62 18.59 16.74 -2.14
N THR A 63 17.71 15.88 -1.62
CA THR A 63 16.80 16.25 -0.53
C THR A 63 16.65 15.09 0.46
N PHE A 64 16.78 15.39 1.73
CA PHE A 64 16.42 14.48 2.80
C PHE A 64 14.89 14.39 2.97
N ALA A 65 14.41 13.28 3.53
CA ALA A 65 13.05 13.21 4.07
C ALA A 65 12.90 14.33 5.13
N CYS A 66 11.99 15.26 4.89
CA CYS A 66 11.75 16.38 5.81
C CYS A 66 11.07 15.90 7.10
N GLU A 67 11.23 16.65 8.19
CA GLU A 67 10.63 16.33 9.48
C GLU A 67 9.11 16.24 9.38
N GLU A 68 8.51 17.10 8.57
CA GLU A 68 7.06 17.09 8.31
C GLU A 68 6.58 15.78 7.68
N TRP A 69 7.40 15.12 6.86
CA TRP A 69 7.06 13.81 6.29
C TRP A 69 6.89 12.77 7.39
N TYR A 70 7.84 12.67 8.32
CA TYR A 70 7.76 11.73 9.44
C TYR A 70 6.60 12.06 10.38
N THR A 71 6.50 13.30 10.79
CA THR A 71 5.50 13.76 11.75
C THR A 71 4.09 13.60 11.20
N SER A 72 3.86 13.92 9.92
CA SER A 72 2.55 13.79 9.29
C SER A 72 2.10 12.34 9.21
N ILE A 73 3.00 11.39 8.87
CA ILE A 73 2.71 9.96 8.83
C ILE A 73 2.36 9.45 10.24
N CYS A 74 3.21 9.72 11.24
CA CYS A 74 2.96 9.28 12.62
C CYS A 74 1.62 9.80 13.13
N ASN A 75 1.34 11.10 12.94
CA ASN A 75 0.09 11.71 13.35
C ASN A 75 -1.13 11.14 12.60
N TRP A 76 -1.00 10.85 11.31
CA TRP A 76 -2.06 10.24 10.51
C TRP A 76 -2.41 8.85 11.03
N LEU A 77 -1.42 8.00 11.22
CA LEU A 77 -1.61 6.64 11.72
C LEU A 77 -2.20 6.61 13.13
N HIS A 78 -1.74 7.51 14.00
CA HIS A 78 -2.34 7.67 15.33
C HIS A 78 -3.82 8.02 15.25
N ARG A 79 -4.18 9.09 14.52
CA ARG A 79 -5.57 9.57 14.45
C ARG A 79 -6.49 8.62 13.71
N ARG A 80 -6.06 8.14 12.53
CA ARG A 80 -6.92 7.37 11.62
C ARG A 80 -7.00 5.90 11.98
N HIS A 81 -5.87 5.32 12.36
CA HIS A 81 -5.74 3.88 12.56
C HIS A 81 -5.46 3.48 14.01
N GLN A 82 -5.37 4.44 14.95
CA GLN A 82 -5.03 4.20 16.37
C GLN A 82 -3.73 3.40 16.51
N TRP A 83 -2.78 3.69 15.63
CA TRP A 83 -1.49 3.03 15.59
C TRP A 83 -0.37 4.03 15.91
N ASP A 84 0.21 3.87 17.10
CA ASP A 84 1.35 4.66 17.54
C ASP A 84 2.63 4.06 16.99
N ILE A 85 3.31 4.83 16.15
CA ILE A 85 4.63 4.49 15.62
C ILE A 85 5.61 5.61 15.88
N SER A 86 6.89 5.26 15.94
CA SER A 86 7.99 6.22 16.00
C SER A 86 8.66 6.39 14.64
N ARG A 87 9.33 7.52 14.45
CA ARG A 87 10.06 7.87 13.23
C ARG A 87 11.01 6.76 12.75
N ASP A 88 11.71 6.12 13.69
CA ASP A 88 12.67 5.06 13.40
C ASP A 88 12.04 3.78 12.84
N MET A 89 10.72 3.59 12.97
CA MET A 89 9.99 2.48 12.35
C MET A 89 9.71 2.70 10.87
N LEU A 90 9.90 3.93 10.36
CA LEU A 90 9.59 4.31 8.98
C LEU A 90 10.80 4.15 8.06
N THR A 91 10.57 3.59 6.88
CA THR A 91 11.52 3.55 5.76
C THR A 91 10.80 3.99 4.50
N PHE A 92 11.33 5.01 3.80
CA PHE A 92 10.77 5.42 2.51
C PHE A 92 10.91 4.29 1.47
N VAL A 93 9.88 4.11 0.62
CA VAL A 93 9.93 3.25 -0.58
C VAL A 93 9.30 3.97 -1.77
N PRO A 94 9.86 3.84 -2.99
CA PRO A 94 9.41 4.58 -4.16
C PRO A 94 8.18 3.94 -4.85
N GLY A 95 7.23 3.47 -4.07
CA GLY A 95 6.02 2.76 -4.50
C GLY A 95 5.94 1.35 -3.90
N ILE A 96 4.74 0.91 -3.57
CA ILE A 96 4.53 -0.33 -2.79
C ILE A 96 4.99 -1.59 -3.53
N VAL A 97 4.69 -1.73 -4.83
CA VAL A 97 5.15 -2.90 -5.60
C VAL A 97 6.67 -2.99 -5.64
N ARG A 98 7.37 -1.85 -5.73
CA ARG A 98 8.84 -1.81 -5.63
C ARG A 98 9.31 -2.15 -4.23
N GLY A 99 8.64 -1.63 -3.19
CA GLY A 99 8.92 -1.97 -1.80
C GLY A 99 8.76 -3.46 -1.51
N GLN A 100 7.72 -4.09 -2.05
CA GLN A 100 7.53 -5.55 -1.97
C GLN A 100 8.66 -6.31 -2.67
N ALA A 101 9.08 -5.86 -3.86
CA ALA A 101 10.21 -6.46 -4.57
C ALA A 101 11.51 -6.37 -3.74
N PHE A 102 11.75 -5.23 -3.08
CA PHE A 102 12.90 -5.06 -2.18
C PHE A 102 12.78 -5.95 -0.94
N ALA A 103 11.59 -6.04 -0.33
CA ALA A 103 11.37 -6.93 0.81
C ALA A 103 11.57 -8.41 0.44
N LEU A 104 11.05 -8.86 -0.70
CA LEU A 104 11.28 -10.21 -1.19
C LEU A 104 12.77 -10.50 -1.40
N GLN A 105 13.53 -9.56 -1.96
CA GLN A 105 14.99 -9.73 -2.14
C GLN A 105 15.74 -9.73 -0.81
N CYS A 106 15.32 -8.91 0.15
CA CYS A 106 15.92 -8.83 1.48
C CYS A 106 15.69 -10.11 2.31
N PHE A 107 14.46 -10.62 2.32
CA PHE A 107 14.04 -11.67 3.26
C PHE A 107 13.95 -13.07 2.65
N THR A 108 14.10 -13.20 1.34
CA THR A 108 14.03 -14.48 0.63
C THR A 108 15.16 -14.65 -0.39
N ARG A 109 15.33 -15.88 -0.88
CA ARG A 109 16.26 -16.24 -1.97
C ARG A 109 15.48 -16.83 -3.14
N PRO A 110 16.05 -16.87 -4.36
CA PRO A 110 15.49 -17.65 -5.45
C PRO A 110 15.19 -19.10 -5.02
N GLY A 111 14.01 -19.60 -5.38
CA GLY A 111 13.51 -20.92 -4.97
C GLY A 111 12.74 -20.94 -3.65
N ASP A 112 12.80 -19.88 -2.83
CA ASP A 112 11.96 -19.80 -1.63
C ASP A 112 10.47 -19.63 -2.01
N LYS A 113 9.58 -20.19 -1.17
CA LYS A 113 8.14 -20.12 -1.34
C LYS A 113 7.57 -18.85 -0.75
N VAL A 114 6.69 -18.21 -1.53
CA VAL A 114 5.93 -17.01 -1.14
C VAL A 114 4.45 -17.26 -1.38
N MET A 115 3.64 -17.16 -0.34
CA MET A 115 2.21 -17.40 -0.44
C MET A 115 1.44 -16.13 -0.74
N VAL A 116 0.39 -16.27 -1.56
CA VAL A 116 -0.63 -15.23 -1.83
C VAL A 116 -2.03 -15.86 -1.75
N MET A 117 -3.01 -15.09 -1.27
CA MET A 117 -4.41 -15.49 -1.24
C MET A 117 -5.13 -14.98 -2.49
N THR A 118 -5.64 -15.89 -3.33
CA THR A 118 -6.24 -15.53 -4.63
C THR A 118 -7.78 -15.53 -4.59
N PRO A 119 -8.46 -14.68 -5.45
CA PRO A 119 -7.86 -13.74 -6.40
C PRO A 119 -7.20 -12.56 -5.70
N VAL A 120 -6.06 -12.09 -6.21
CA VAL A 120 -5.32 -10.97 -5.62
C VAL A 120 -4.68 -10.08 -6.69
N TYR A 121 -4.28 -8.90 -6.32
CA TYR A 121 -3.58 -7.94 -7.17
C TYR A 121 -2.39 -8.62 -7.87
N HIS A 122 -2.44 -8.66 -9.20
CA HIS A 122 -1.52 -9.47 -10.02
C HIS A 122 -0.01 -9.19 -9.81
N PRO A 123 0.46 -7.97 -9.47
CA PRO A 123 1.88 -7.77 -9.20
C PRO A 123 2.44 -8.62 -8.04
N PHE A 124 1.60 -9.08 -7.10
CA PHE A 124 2.08 -9.89 -5.98
C PHE A 124 2.72 -11.20 -6.45
N PHE A 125 2.05 -11.92 -7.36
CA PHE A 125 2.61 -13.15 -7.91
C PHE A 125 3.60 -12.88 -9.06
N LEU A 126 3.32 -11.90 -9.94
CA LEU A 126 4.23 -11.59 -11.05
C LEU A 126 5.62 -11.14 -10.58
N VAL A 127 5.70 -10.28 -9.56
CA VAL A 127 6.99 -9.84 -9.00
C VAL A 127 7.70 -11.01 -8.33
N THR A 128 6.97 -11.82 -7.58
CA THR A 128 7.49 -13.02 -6.90
C THR A 128 8.14 -13.98 -7.90
N GLU A 129 7.41 -14.33 -8.98
CA GLU A 129 7.91 -15.22 -10.04
C GLU A 129 9.12 -14.65 -10.78
N ARG A 130 9.05 -13.36 -11.17
CA ARG A 130 10.15 -12.69 -11.89
C ARG A 130 11.42 -12.57 -11.06
N LEU A 131 11.31 -12.56 -9.75
CA LEU A 131 12.44 -12.61 -8.83
C LEU A 131 12.92 -14.06 -8.56
N GLY A 132 12.36 -15.07 -9.23
CA GLY A 132 12.75 -16.47 -9.11
C GLY A 132 12.26 -17.16 -7.83
N ARG A 133 11.24 -16.63 -7.16
CA ARG A 133 10.59 -17.26 -6.01
C ARG A 133 9.44 -18.14 -6.50
N GLU A 134 9.12 -19.18 -5.74
CA GLU A 134 7.98 -20.06 -6.00
C GLU A 134 6.72 -19.44 -5.38
N VAL A 135 5.66 -19.23 -6.19
CA VAL A 135 4.38 -18.74 -5.68
C VAL A 135 3.52 -19.90 -5.20
N VAL A 136 3.07 -19.82 -3.96
CA VAL A 136 2.07 -20.72 -3.39
C VAL A 136 0.71 -20.00 -3.39
N TYR A 137 -0.23 -20.52 -4.15
CA TYR A 137 -1.57 -19.96 -4.24
C TYR A 137 -2.50 -20.61 -3.22
N SER A 138 -3.08 -19.79 -2.32
CA SER A 138 -4.10 -20.22 -1.36
C SER A 138 -5.43 -19.55 -1.73
N PRO A 139 -6.34 -20.26 -2.44
CA PRO A 139 -7.58 -19.66 -2.92
C PRO A 139 -8.51 -19.28 -1.76
N LEU A 140 -9.14 -18.12 -1.90
CA LEU A 140 -10.27 -17.70 -1.06
C LEU A 140 -11.54 -18.36 -1.54
N ASP A 141 -12.44 -18.71 -0.64
CA ASP A 141 -13.76 -19.23 -0.96
C ASP A 141 -14.73 -18.07 -1.17
N LEU A 142 -15.50 -18.12 -2.25
CA LEU A 142 -16.55 -17.14 -2.53
C LEU A 142 -17.89 -17.71 -2.07
N CYS A 143 -18.43 -17.13 -0.99
CA CYS A 143 -19.72 -17.50 -0.42
C CYS A 143 -20.62 -16.27 -0.35
N GLU A 144 -21.82 -16.35 -0.92
CA GLU A 144 -22.82 -15.26 -0.91
C GLU A 144 -22.26 -13.88 -1.36
N GLY A 145 -21.35 -13.88 -2.36
CA GLY A 145 -20.73 -12.68 -2.88
C GLY A 145 -19.56 -12.16 -2.06
N HIS A 146 -19.15 -12.81 -0.97
CA HIS A 146 -18.04 -12.42 -0.11
C HIS A 146 -16.92 -13.47 -0.14
N TYR A 147 -15.68 -12.99 -0.13
CA TYR A 147 -14.51 -13.86 -0.03
C TYR A 147 -14.22 -14.21 1.42
N HIS A 148 -13.90 -15.48 1.68
CA HIS A 148 -13.58 -16.03 2.99
C HIS A 148 -12.29 -16.84 2.93
N ILE A 149 -11.56 -16.86 4.07
CA ILE A 149 -10.37 -17.68 4.24
C ILE A 149 -10.79 -19.06 4.75
N ASP A 150 -10.54 -20.12 3.96
CA ASP A 150 -10.49 -21.47 4.51
C ASP A 150 -9.18 -21.64 5.30
N PHE A 151 -9.27 -21.49 6.60
CA PHE A 151 -8.08 -21.58 7.45
C PHE A 151 -7.48 -22.97 7.55
N ALA A 152 -8.22 -24.04 7.23
CA ALA A 152 -7.63 -25.38 7.17
C ALA A 152 -6.74 -25.49 5.92
N ARG A 153 -7.17 -24.95 4.78
CA ARG A 153 -6.38 -24.83 3.57
C ARG A 153 -5.20 -23.89 3.79
N PHE A 154 -5.44 -22.70 4.30
CA PHE A 154 -4.42 -21.70 4.59
C PHE A 154 -3.27 -22.29 5.43
N SER A 155 -3.62 -23.02 6.51
CA SER A 155 -2.63 -23.64 7.40
C SER A 155 -1.81 -24.75 6.73
N ARG A 156 -2.35 -25.42 5.71
CA ARG A 156 -1.60 -26.39 4.90
C ARG A 156 -0.68 -25.68 3.89
N ASP A 157 -1.25 -24.71 3.17
CA ASP A 157 -0.56 -24.05 2.05
C ASP A 157 0.63 -23.21 2.52
N ILE A 158 0.56 -22.62 3.74
CA ILE A 158 1.62 -21.79 4.29
C ILE A 158 2.88 -22.57 4.68
N GLN A 159 2.80 -23.91 4.79
CA GLN A 159 3.92 -24.72 5.25
C GLN A 159 5.14 -24.60 4.33
N GLY A 160 6.27 -24.24 4.90
CA GLY A 160 7.53 -24.03 4.18
C GLY A 160 7.62 -22.72 3.40
N CYS A 161 6.58 -21.87 3.44
CA CYS A 161 6.65 -20.51 2.89
C CYS A 161 7.51 -19.61 3.77
N LYS A 162 8.35 -18.80 3.15
CA LYS A 162 9.16 -17.78 3.85
C LYS A 162 8.39 -16.51 4.09
N VAL A 163 7.49 -16.18 3.17
CA VAL A 163 6.69 -14.94 3.19
C VAL A 163 5.25 -15.23 2.80
N LEU A 164 4.31 -14.60 3.50
CA LEU A 164 2.95 -14.32 3.05
C LEU A 164 2.88 -12.88 2.57
N ILE A 165 2.42 -12.61 1.35
CA ILE A 165 2.01 -11.28 0.92
C ILE A 165 0.51 -11.14 1.21
N LEU A 166 0.19 -10.36 2.24
CA LEU A 166 -1.17 -10.09 2.69
C LEU A 166 -1.67 -8.78 2.05
N CYS A 167 -2.82 -8.83 1.38
CA CYS A 167 -3.54 -7.65 0.91
C CYS A 167 -4.59 -7.24 1.94
N ASN A 168 -4.44 -6.09 2.58
CA ASN A 168 -5.28 -5.65 3.69
C ASN A 168 -5.56 -4.12 3.63
N PRO A 169 -6.72 -3.68 3.17
CA PRO A 169 -7.88 -4.39 2.64
C PRO A 169 -7.58 -5.16 1.34
N HIS A 170 -8.37 -6.20 1.07
CA HIS A 170 -8.10 -7.15 0.00
C HIS A 170 -8.56 -6.65 -1.37
N ASN A 171 -7.65 -6.58 -2.33
CA ASN A 171 -7.88 -6.20 -3.72
C ASN A 171 -7.63 -7.42 -4.66
N PRO A 172 -8.55 -7.81 -5.56
CA PRO A 172 -9.76 -7.10 -5.97
C PRO A 172 -11.02 -7.46 -5.16
N GLY A 173 -10.94 -8.34 -4.18
CA GLY A 173 -12.10 -8.91 -3.50
C GLY A 173 -12.92 -7.93 -2.64
N GLY A 174 -12.45 -6.70 -2.43
CA GLY A 174 -13.14 -5.67 -1.65
C GLY A 174 -13.34 -6.05 -0.17
N ARG A 175 -12.53 -7.00 0.35
CA ARG A 175 -12.67 -7.48 1.74
C ARG A 175 -11.86 -6.61 2.69
N VAL A 176 -12.51 -6.17 3.76
CA VAL A 176 -11.84 -5.67 4.97
C VAL A 176 -11.79 -6.83 5.96
N TRP A 177 -10.57 -7.28 6.28
CA TRP A 177 -10.40 -8.41 7.20
C TRP A 177 -10.75 -8.00 8.63
N THR A 178 -11.43 -8.89 9.35
CA THR A 178 -11.73 -8.68 10.77
C THR A 178 -10.49 -8.87 11.63
N VAL A 179 -10.50 -8.29 12.83
CA VAL A 179 -9.40 -8.46 13.81
C VAL A 179 -9.14 -9.94 14.11
N ASP A 180 -10.20 -10.76 14.20
CA ASP A 180 -10.06 -12.18 14.48
C ASP A 180 -9.46 -12.96 13.31
N GLU A 181 -9.83 -12.62 12.04
CA GLU A 181 -9.18 -13.19 10.86
C GLU A 181 -7.69 -12.82 10.83
N LEU A 182 -7.35 -11.55 11.05
CA LEU A 182 -5.97 -11.08 11.07
C LEU A 182 -5.14 -11.72 12.20
N ARG A 183 -5.70 -11.86 13.39
CA ARG A 183 -5.06 -12.58 14.53
C ARG A 183 -4.80 -14.03 14.18
N ARG A 184 -5.76 -14.68 13.54
CA ARG A 184 -5.61 -16.08 13.13
C ARG A 184 -4.55 -16.26 12.05
N ILE A 185 -4.49 -15.34 11.07
CA ILE A 185 -3.38 -15.27 10.10
C ILE A 185 -2.04 -15.13 10.82
N ALA A 186 -1.93 -14.19 11.77
CA ALA A 186 -0.70 -13.95 12.52
C ALA A 186 -0.24 -15.20 13.29
N THR A 187 -1.16 -15.89 13.97
CA THR A 187 -0.87 -17.13 14.69
C THR A 187 -0.33 -18.22 13.75
N VAL A 188 -1.03 -18.47 12.64
CA VAL A 188 -0.62 -19.51 11.69
C VAL A 188 0.73 -19.17 11.03
N CYS A 189 0.95 -17.91 10.66
CA CYS A 189 2.23 -17.46 10.08
C CYS A 189 3.39 -17.58 11.08
N LYS A 190 3.17 -17.19 12.34
CA LYS A 190 4.16 -17.36 13.40
C LYS A 190 4.52 -18.83 13.61
N ASP A 191 3.52 -19.70 13.72
CA ASP A 191 3.72 -21.12 14.00
C ASP A 191 4.44 -21.84 12.84
N SER A 192 4.28 -21.35 11.62
CA SER A 192 4.99 -21.85 10.41
C SER A 192 6.35 -21.17 10.17
N GLY A 193 6.73 -20.17 10.96
CA GLY A 193 7.96 -19.38 10.76
C GLY A 193 7.91 -18.50 9.52
N THR A 194 6.72 -18.06 9.09
CA THR A 194 6.47 -17.25 7.91
C THR A 194 6.38 -15.78 8.27
N MET A 195 7.16 -14.93 7.61
CA MET A 195 7.06 -13.47 7.69
C MET A 195 5.85 -12.97 6.89
N VAL A 196 5.23 -11.87 7.34
CA VAL A 196 4.11 -11.23 6.62
C VAL A 196 4.56 -9.90 6.00
N ILE A 197 4.43 -9.77 4.70
CA ILE A 197 4.46 -8.49 3.99
C ILE A 197 3.01 -8.04 3.86
N SER A 198 2.59 -7.02 4.64
CA SER A 198 1.23 -6.50 4.62
C SER A 198 1.15 -5.29 3.70
N ASP A 199 0.46 -5.44 2.56
CA ASP A 199 0.13 -4.32 1.68
C ASP A 199 -1.18 -3.67 2.14
N GLU A 200 -1.06 -2.47 2.71
CA GLU A 200 -2.18 -1.73 3.29
C GLU A 200 -2.45 -0.41 2.54
N ILE A 201 -2.11 -0.37 1.25
CA ILE A 201 -2.28 0.83 0.41
C ILE A 201 -3.72 1.34 0.34
N HIS A 202 -4.70 0.47 0.55
CA HIS A 202 -6.12 0.78 0.52
C HIS A 202 -6.73 1.06 1.91
N ALA A 203 -5.92 1.12 2.97
CA ALA A 203 -6.37 1.29 4.35
C ALA A 203 -7.36 2.46 4.53
N ASP A 204 -7.03 3.62 3.96
CA ASP A 204 -7.82 4.84 4.07
C ASP A 204 -9.07 4.88 3.18
N LEU A 205 -9.24 3.89 2.29
CA LEU A 205 -10.40 3.76 1.38
C LEU A 205 -11.47 2.79 1.90
N THR A 206 -11.37 2.37 3.16
CA THR A 206 -12.37 1.51 3.79
C THR A 206 -13.67 2.28 4.03
N LEU A 207 -14.78 1.78 3.45
CA LEU A 207 -16.09 2.40 3.54
C LEU A 207 -16.86 1.93 4.78
N PRO A 208 -17.66 2.80 5.42
CA PRO A 208 -18.56 2.39 6.51
C PRO A 208 -19.51 1.25 6.08
N PRO A 209 -19.88 0.32 6.97
CA PRO A 209 -19.57 0.30 8.41
C PRO A 209 -18.21 -0.34 8.75
N TYR A 210 -17.41 -0.72 7.76
CA TYR A 210 -16.14 -1.41 7.96
C TYR A 210 -15.06 -0.45 8.46
N LYS A 211 -14.13 -0.99 9.25
CA LYS A 211 -12.96 -0.29 9.75
C LYS A 211 -11.71 -1.10 9.41
N HIS A 212 -10.73 -0.44 8.84
CA HIS A 212 -9.42 -1.04 8.63
C HIS A 212 -8.68 -1.22 9.96
N HIS A 213 -8.01 -2.35 10.10
CA HIS A 213 -7.11 -2.66 11.20
C HIS A 213 -5.73 -2.97 10.63
N PRO A 214 -4.69 -2.16 10.91
CA PRO A 214 -3.34 -2.49 10.49
C PRO A 214 -2.92 -3.85 11.04
N PHE A 215 -2.37 -4.72 10.20
CA PHE A 215 -2.02 -6.08 10.59
C PHE A 215 -1.11 -6.12 11.82
N ALA A 216 -0.12 -5.24 11.87
CA ALA A 216 0.82 -5.17 12.99
C ALA A 216 0.19 -4.80 14.34
N THR A 217 -1.06 -4.30 14.36
CA THR A 217 -1.74 -3.86 15.60
C THR A 217 -2.60 -4.93 16.24
N VAL A 218 -2.87 -6.04 15.56
CA VAL A 218 -3.86 -7.03 16.05
C VAL A 218 -3.31 -7.95 17.13
N SER A 219 -1.99 -8.11 17.21
CA SER A 219 -1.30 -8.85 18.29
C SER A 219 0.20 -8.52 18.30
N GLU A 220 0.89 -8.86 19.41
CA GLU A 220 2.36 -8.77 19.47
C GLU A 220 3.04 -9.66 18.43
N ASP A 221 2.51 -10.85 18.18
CA ASP A 221 3.04 -11.76 17.17
C ASP A 221 2.95 -11.15 15.76
N ALA A 222 1.80 -10.53 15.41
CA ALA A 222 1.63 -9.81 14.16
C ALA A 222 2.67 -8.69 14.00
N ALA A 223 2.90 -7.91 15.06
CA ALA A 223 3.91 -6.84 15.07
C ALA A 223 5.33 -7.35 14.84
N ARG A 224 5.66 -8.51 15.43
CA ARG A 224 7.01 -9.11 15.37
C ARG A 224 7.36 -9.72 14.02
N ILE A 225 6.36 -10.23 13.29
CA ILE A 225 6.58 -10.98 12.03
C ILE A 225 6.27 -10.17 10.78
N SER A 226 5.88 -8.89 10.89
CA SER A 226 5.39 -8.14 9.73
C SER A 226 6.26 -6.96 9.34
N LEU A 227 6.22 -6.69 8.01
CA LEU A 227 6.62 -5.46 7.37
C LEU A 227 5.37 -4.92 6.65
N THR A 228 4.87 -3.76 7.10
CA THR A 228 3.65 -3.14 6.56
C THR A 228 4.02 -2.05 5.56
N PHE A 229 3.35 -2.05 4.40
CA PHE A 229 3.49 -1.00 3.39
C PHE A 229 2.24 -0.16 3.31
N MET A 230 2.40 1.17 3.35
CA MET A 230 1.31 2.14 3.22
C MET A 230 1.72 3.33 2.33
N ALA A 231 0.73 4.06 1.85
CA ALA A 231 0.96 5.25 1.03
C ALA A 231 -0.27 6.16 0.99
N PRO A 232 -0.12 7.48 0.88
CA PRO A 232 -1.23 8.40 0.62
C PRO A 232 -1.76 8.31 -0.82
N SER A 233 -1.05 7.60 -1.69
CA SER A 233 -1.21 7.67 -3.14
C SER A 233 -2.59 7.27 -3.65
N LYS A 234 -3.24 6.28 -3.03
CA LYS A 234 -4.60 5.85 -3.40
C LYS A 234 -5.65 6.76 -2.79
N ALA A 235 -5.53 7.06 -1.50
CA ALA A 235 -6.50 7.90 -0.78
C ALA A 235 -6.57 9.34 -1.33
N PHE A 236 -5.46 9.89 -1.80
CA PHE A 236 -5.34 11.27 -2.27
C PHE A 236 -5.03 11.43 -3.76
N ASN A 237 -5.26 10.38 -4.55
CA ASN A 237 -5.08 10.38 -6.00
C ASN A 237 -3.75 10.97 -6.47
N MET A 238 -2.63 10.46 -5.93
CA MET A 238 -1.29 10.94 -6.24
C MET A 238 -0.26 9.81 -6.52
N PRO A 239 -0.65 8.71 -7.22
CA PRO A 239 0.25 7.58 -7.42
C PRO A 239 1.49 7.93 -8.26
N GLY A 240 1.40 8.95 -9.11
CA GLY A 240 2.51 9.43 -9.93
C GLY A 240 3.68 9.99 -9.13
N LEU A 241 3.48 10.34 -7.85
CA LEU A 241 4.56 10.83 -6.98
C LEU A 241 5.41 9.70 -6.38
N GLY A 242 5.00 8.43 -6.47
CA GLY A 242 5.76 7.32 -5.91
C GLY A 242 6.06 7.45 -4.42
N SER A 243 5.14 8.03 -3.66
CA SER A 243 5.29 8.34 -2.25
C SER A 243 4.70 7.21 -1.40
N SER A 244 5.55 6.32 -0.93
CA SER A 244 5.15 5.20 -0.08
C SER A 244 6.17 4.98 1.04
N TYR A 245 5.80 4.21 2.03
CA TYR A 245 6.68 3.87 3.14
C TYR A 245 6.41 2.47 3.67
N ALA A 246 7.45 1.89 4.27
CA ALA A 246 7.39 0.65 5.02
C ALA A 246 7.44 0.97 6.52
N ILE A 247 6.73 0.17 7.31
CA ILE A 247 6.70 0.24 8.77
C ILE A 247 7.10 -1.13 9.32
N ALA A 248 8.09 -1.18 10.19
CA ALA A 248 8.48 -2.38 10.92
C ALA A 248 8.57 -2.09 12.42
N VAL A 249 7.70 -2.74 13.20
CA VAL A 249 7.75 -2.69 14.66
C VAL A 249 8.91 -3.54 15.18
N SER A 250 9.14 -4.71 14.58
CA SER A 250 10.28 -5.58 14.87
C SER A 250 11.60 -4.91 14.54
N GLU A 251 12.49 -4.81 15.53
CA GLU A 251 13.83 -4.23 15.35
C GLU A 251 14.67 -5.02 14.35
N ASP A 252 14.61 -6.36 14.38
CA ASP A 252 15.33 -7.22 13.43
C ASP A 252 14.88 -6.98 11.99
N ILE A 253 13.56 -7.00 11.73
CA ILE A 253 13.00 -6.74 10.40
C ILE A 253 13.37 -5.32 9.94
N ARG A 254 13.24 -4.33 10.83
CA ARG A 254 13.55 -2.93 10.55
C ARG A 254 15.01 -2.73 10.16
N HIS A 255 15.93 -3.29 10.94
CA HIS A 255 17.37 -3.18 10.71
C HIS A 255 17.76 -3.83 9.39
N ARG A 256 17.39 -5.08 9.18
CA ARG A 256 17.68 -5.83 7.95
C ARG A 256 17.13 -5.16 6.70
N PHE A 257 15.88 -4.70 6.74
CA PHE A 257 15.28 -4.01 5.60
C PHE A 257 15.96 -2.68 5.32
N ARG A 258 16.28 -1.91 6.36
CA ARG A 258 16.98 -0.63 6.22
C ARG A 258 18.38 -0.82 5.65
N GLU A 259 19.18 -1.75 6.18
CA GLU A 259 20.51 -2.07 5.64
C GLU A 259 20.44 -2.47 4.17
N PHE A 260 19.45 -3.29 3.80
CA PHE A 260 19.25 -3.67 2.39
C PHE A 260 18.95 -2.44 1.51
N MET A 261 18.07 -1.57 1.97
CA MET A 261 17.68 -0.36 1.24
C MET A 261 18.85 0.63 1.12
N GLU A 262 19.64 0.82 2.18
CA GLU A 262 20.81 1.68 2.20
C GLU A 262 21.93 1.14 1.30
N ALA A 263 22.19 -0.17 1.35
CA ALA A 263 23.20 -0.81 0.49
C ALA A 263 22.92 -0.64 -1.00
N GLY A 264 21.66 -0.51 -1.39
CA GLY A 264 21.26 -0.28 -2.77
C GLY A 264 20.94 1.20 -3.10
N GLU A 265 21.09 2.11 -2.14
CA GLU A 265 20.68 3.52 -2.25
C GLU A 265 19.19 3.68 -2.64
N PHE A 266 18.33 2.75 -2.17
CA PHE A 266 16.90 2.73 -2.51
C PHE A 266 16.02 3.51 -1.53
N CYS A 267 16.55 3.91 -0.38
CA CYS A 267 15.81 4.58 0.70
C CYS A 267 15.64 6.09 0.49
N GLU A 268 16.31 6.66 -0.50
CA GLU A 268 16.13 8.08 -0.83
C GLU A 268 14.90 8.30 -1.72
N GLY A 269 14.00 9.13 -1.23
CA GLY A 269 12.85 9.59 -2.01
C GLY A 269 13.17 10.85 -2.80
N HIS A 270 12.34 11.13 -3.78
CA HIS A 270 12.45 12.41 -4.46
C HIS A 270 11.65 13.50 -3.74
N LEU A 271 12.13 14.73 -3.87
CA LEU A 271 11.62 15.95 -3.26
C LEU A 271 10.08 16.04 -3.22
N LEU A 272 9.42 15.84 -4.35
CA LEU A 272 7.97 16.01 -4.45
C LEU A 272 7.18 14.89 -3.78
N ALA A 273 7.77 13.69 -3.62
CA ALA A 273 7.15 12.59 -2.89
C ALA A 273 7.01 12.92 -1.40
N TYR A 274 8.05 13.48 -0.79
CA TYR A 274 8.01 13.88 0.61
C TYR A 274 7.00 15.01 0.86
N ILE A 275 7.08 16.06 0.04
CA ILE A 275 6.20 17.24 0.15
C ILE A 275 4.74 16.86 -0.06
N GLY A 276 4.45 16.07 -1.10
CA GLY A 276 3.09 15.63 -1.40
C GLY A 276 2.49 14.77 -0.29
N ALA A 277 3.27 13.83 0.27
CA ALA A 277 2.79 12.99 1.37
C ALA A 277 2.54 13.80 2.65
N ALA A 278 3.46 14.69 3.01
CA ALA A 278 3.31 15.55 4.18
C ALA A 278 2.06 16.43 4.07
N ALA A 279 1.82 17.05 2.91
CA ALA A 279 0.63 17.86 2.67
C ALA A 279 -0.66 17.00 2.74
N ALA A 280 -0.66 15.81 2.12
CA ALA A 280 -1.79 14.91 2.12
C ALA A 280 -2.21 14.50 3.53
N TYR A 281 -1.29 14.04 4.35
CA TYR A 281 -1.60 13.58 5.70
C TYR A 281 -1.83 14.70 6.72
N THR A 282 -1.28 15.89 6.48
CA THR A 282 -1.51 17.03 7.38
C THR A 282 -2.87 17.69 7.16
N GLN A 283 -3.35 17.77 5.92
CA GLN A 283 -4.52 18.56 5.55
C GLN A 283 -5.66 17.72 4.93
N GLY A 284 -5.44 16.41 4.72
CA GLY A 284 -6.29 15.62 3.85
C GLY A 284 -7.57 15.07 4.45
N GLU A 285 -7.75 15.15 5.77
CA GLU A 285 -8.83 14.44 6.47
C GLU A 285 -10.23 14.85 5.95
N GLU A 286 -10.51 16.14 5.90
CA GLU A 286 -11.79 16.66 5.40
C GLU A 286 -12.06 16.29 3.93
N TRP A 287 -11.02 16.36 3.08
CA TRP A 287 -11.13 15.98 1.67
C TRP A 287 -11.45 14.50 1.53
N LEU A 288 -10.74 13.64 2.27
CA LEU A 288 -10.92 12.20 2.24
C LEU A 288 -12.33 11.80 2.70
N GLU A 289 -12.83 12.37 3.80
CA GLU A 289 -14.18 12.09 4.29
C GLU A 289 -15.27 12.51 3.28
N GLN A 290 -15.13 13.67 2.65
CA GLN A 290 -16.07 14.11 1.61
C GLN A 290 -16.01 13.19 0.38
N MET A 291 -14.81 12.76 -0.03
CA MET A 291 -14.64 11.83 -1.15
C MET A 291 -15.26 10.47 -0.83
N LEU A 292 -15.00 9.91 0.34
CA LEU A 292 -15.58 8.62 0.77
C LEU A 292 -17.11 8.70 0.85
N ALA A 293 -17.67 9.81 1.35
CA ALA A 293 -19.10 10.02 1.37
C ALA A 293 -19.69 10.08 -0.05
N GLY A 294 -18.99 10.71 -1.01
CA GLY A 294 -19.43 10.80 -2.40
C GLY A 294 -19.41 9.47 -3.17
N VAL A 295 -18.52 8.53 -2.82
CA VAL A 295 -18.43 7.22 -3.49
C VAL A 295 -19.25 6.11 -2.78
N SER A 296 -19.85 6.41 -1.64
CA SER A 296 -20.65 5.45 -0.85
C SER A 296 -22.11 5.37 -1.27
N TYR A 297 -22.55 6.12 -2.28
CA TYR A 297 -23.93 6.17 -2.78
C TYR A 297 -24.10 5.35 -4.05
#